data_d8f034df77f650c9adeed6f04d546a4a
#
_entry.id   d8f034df77f650c9adeed6f04d546a4a
#
_cell.length_a   1.000
_cell.length_b   1.000
_cell.length_c   1.000
_cell.angle_alpha   90.00
_cell.angle_beta   90.00
_cell.angle_gamma   90.00
#
_symmetry.space_group_name_H-M   'P 1'
#
loop_
_entity.id
_entity.type
_entity.pdbx_description
1 polymer ?
#
loop_
_entity_poly.entity_id
_entity_poly.type
_entity_poly.pdbx_seq_one_letter_code
_entity_poly.pdbx_strand_id
1 'polypeptide(L)'
;MIYIKKIQYYFVKYLWSKIGAKYKVNYQEKGILNFIDIGSFGGLPEPWLSNANKVRYLVNFEPNDKIKETKNITTFNTAVWSKEEEKDFYIYKGFRGTGSSLFQQNYNYVKDNFLELSKKGSQKLANSWFKRSQVLKTQKIQCNTLDNLILNKFSDKNFDFIKIDAQGAELDILKGGDRILNNCIGLHLELFTIPLYKDIPLLPEVESYLSEKGFKLIKKMGPHGTFHSQNDCIFLKLDADPMKLTLIKNIYQINF
;
A
#
# COMPACT_ATOMS: atom_id res chain seq x y z
N MET A 1 9.81 10.72 -23.69
CA MET A 1 8.75 9.68 -23.69
C MET A 1 8.28 9.27 -22.29
N ILE A 2 9.13 9.25 -21.27
CA ILE A 2 8.76 8.92 -19.86
C ILE A 2 7.88 10.02 -19.22
N TYR A 3 8.07 11.27 -19.54
CA TYR A 3 7.31 12.41 -18.99
C TYR A 3 5.84 12.42 -19.42
N ILE A 4 5.55 11.99 -20.65
CA ILE A 4 4.18 11.95 -21.21
C ILE A 4 3.36 10.84 -20.51
N LYS A 5 3.97 9.68 -20.23
CA LYS A 5 3.30 8.58 -19.50
C LYS A 5 2.97 8.97 -18.06
N LYS A 6 3.81 9.76 -17.39
CA LYS A 6 3.60 10.23 -16.04
C LYS A 6 2.47 11.27 -15.96
N ILE A 7 2.38 12.18 -16.93
CA ILE A 7 1.28 13.15 -17.04
C ILE A 7 -0.03 12.44 -17.35
N GLN A 8 -0.03 11.44 -18.22
CA GLN A 8 -1.21 10.62 -18.48
C GLN A 8 -1.65 9.84 -17.23
N TYR A 9 -0.74 9.29 -16.44
CA TYR A 9 -1.06 8.60 -15.19
C TYR A 9 -1.75 9.54 -14.19
N TYR A 10 -1.22 10.75 -13.95
CA TYR A 10 -1.84 11.73 -13.05
C TYR A 10 -3.14 12.31 -13.60
N PHE A 11 -3.25 12.48 -14.91
CA PHE A 11 -4.45 12.96 -15.57
C PHE A 11 -5.56 11.90 -15.56
N VAL A 12 -5.23 10.64 -15.79
CA VAL A 12 -6.14 9.50 -15.64
C VAL A 12 -6.57 9.37 -14.17
N LYS A 13 -5.65 9.40 -13.22
CA LYS A 13 -5.97 9.37 -11.77
C LYS A 13 -6.85 10.56 -11.36
N TYR A 14 -6.67 11.75 -11.93
CA TYR A 14 -7.51 12.93 -11.73
C TYR A 14 -8.90 12.77 -12.36
N LEU A 15 -9.00 12.27 -13.59
CA LEU A 15 -10.27 11.97 -14.25
C LEU A 15 -11.06 10.89 -13.50
N TRP A 16 -10.41 9.83 -13.05
CA TRP A 16 -11.04 8.77 -12.26
C TRP A 16 -11.64 9.29 -10.96
N SER A 17 -10.98 10.22 -10.31
CA SER A 17 -11.48 10.81 -9.06
C SER A 17 -12.64 11.80 -9.24
N LYS A 18 -12.83 12.36 -10.45
CA LYS A 18 -13.95 13.28 -10.77
C LYS A 18 -15.15 12.60 -11.41
N ILE A 19 -14.93 11.53 -12.18
CA ILE A 19 -15.97 10.87 -12.98
C ILE A 19 -16.70 9.79 -12.16
N GLY A 20 -16.30 9.57 -10.88
CA GLY A 20 -16.95 8.59 -9.99
C GLY A 20 -17.17 7.25 -10.67
N ALA A 21 -16.12 6.44 -10.72
CA ALA A 21 -16.18 5.00 -11.01
C ALA A 21 -17.19 4.56 -12.09
N LYS A 22 -17.12 5.11 -13.28
CA LYS A 22 -17.89 4.59 -14.44
C LYS A 22 -17.18 3.46 -15.18
N TYR A 23 -15.96 3.13 -14.82
CA TYR A 23 -15.35 1.90 -15.29
C TYR A 23 -15.74 0.79 -14.30
N LYS A 24 -16.77 0.05 -14.68
CA LYS A 24 -16.98 -1.29 -14.13
C LYS A 24 -15.72 -2.09 -14.47
N VAL A 25 -14.76 -2.12 -13.55
CA VAL A 25 -13.75 -3.16 -13.60
C VAL A 25 -14.54 -4.43 -13.48
N ASN A 26 -14.68 -5.18 -14.57
CA ASN A 26 -15.31 -6.48 -14.56
C ASN A 26 -14.36 -7.42 -13.84
N TYR A 27 -14.39 -7.40 -12.50
CA TYR A 27 -13.87 -8.49 -11.69
C TYR A 27 -14.66 -9.72 -12.10
N GLN A 28 -14.01 -10.58 -12.85
CA GLN A 28 -14.74 -11.71 -13.44
C GLN A 28 -14.84 -12.81 -12.39
N GLU A 29 -15.99 -13.48 -12.32
CA GLU A 29 -16.15 -14.74 -11.59
C GLU A 29 -15.07 -15.79 -11.96
N LYS A 30 -14.38 -15.59 -13.08
CA LYS A 30 -13.25 -16.38 -13.59
C LYS A 30 -11.88 -15.98 -13.06
N GLY A 31 -11.75 -14.90 -12.27
CA GLY A 31 -10.49 -14.57 -11.59
C GLY A 31 -10.09 -15.70 -10.63
N ILE A 32 -8.79 -15.88 -10.41
CA ILE A 32 -8.26 -16.97 -9.58
C ILE A 32 -7.61 -16.48 -8.28
N LEU A 33 -7.30 -15.18 -8.17
CA LEU A 33 -6.65 -14.60 -7.01
C LEU A 33 -7.63 -13.79 -6.15
N ASN A 34 -7.60 -14.01 -4.84
CA ASN A 34 -8.22 -13.13 -3.86
C ASN A 34 -7.19 -12.10 -3.39
N PHE A 35 -7.55 -10.84 -3.42
CA PHE A 35 -6.64 -9.72 -3.25
C PHE A 35 -7.08 -8.80 -2.11
N ILE A 36 -6.13 -8.33 -1.31
CA ILE A 36 -6.33 -7.28 -0.32
C ILE A 36 -5.49 -6.06 -0.71
N ASP A 37 -6.11 -4.87 -0.70
CA ASP A 37 -5.46 -3.58 -0.94
C ASP A 37 -5.64 -2.66 0.28
N ILE A 38 -4.55 -2.39 0.98
CA ILE A 38 -4.53 -1.53 2.17
C ILE A 38 -3.88 -0.21 1.80
N GLY A 39 -4.60 0.91 2.04
CA GLY A 39 -4.27 2.21 1.48
C GLY A 39 -4.73 2.34 0.04
N SER A 40 -5.93 1.85 -0.25
CA SER A 40 -6.48 1.65 -1.60
C SER A 40 -7.00 2.94 -2.26
N PHE A 41 -6.51 4.11 -1.88
CA PHE A 41 -6.96 5.38 -2.42
C PHE A 41 -6.88 5.42 -3.95
N GLY A 42 -8.06 5.47 -4.58
CA GLY A 42 -8.19 5.53 -6.04
C GLY A 42 -8.26 4.17 -6.75
N GLY A 43 -8.42 3.05 -6.03
CA GLY A 43 -8.60 1.70 -6.55
C GLY A 43 -7.29 0.98 -6.87
N LEU A 44 -7.39 -0.21 -7.49
CA LEU A 44 -6.24 -1.05 -7.81
C LEU A 44 -5.15 -0.29 -8.57
N PRO A 45 -3.90 -0.29 -8.09
CA PRO A 45 -2.78 0.29 -8.81
C PRO A 45 -2.28 -0.63 -9.94
N GLU A 46 -1.47 -0.09 -10.85
CA GLU A 46 -0.68 -0.93 -11.75
C GLU A 46 0.38 -1.73 -10.96
N PRO A 47 0.68 -2.96 -11.37
CA PRO A 47 0.21 -3.68 -12.57
C PRO A 47 -1.14 -4.39 -12.42
N TRP A 48 -1.78 -4.30 -11.26
CA TRP A 48 -3.03 -5.03 -10.96
C TRP A 48 -4.23 -4.48 -11.72
N LEU A 49 -4.28 -3.18 -11.99
CA LEU A 49 -5.38 -2.57 -12.77
C LEU A 49 -5.46 -3.19 -14.18
N SER A 50 -4.32 -3.32 -14.85
CA SER A 50 -4.22 -3.97 -16.17
C SER A 50 -4.51 -5.49 -16.13
N ASN A 51 -4.45 -6.10 -14.93
CA ASN A 51 -4.67 -7.52 -14.68
C ASN A 51 -5.90 -7.80 -13.79
N ALA A 52 -6.84 -6.86 -13.71
CA ALA A 52 -8.00 -6.97 -12.84
C ALA A 52 -8.86 -8.22 -13.12
N ASN A 53 -8.84 -8.73 -14.36
CA ASN A 53 -9.50 -9.98 -14.74
C ASN A 53 -8.91 -11.23 -14.07
N LYS A 54 -7.75 -11.15 -13.43
CA LYS A 54 -7.13 -12.23 -12.64
C LYS A 54 -7.61 -12.22 -11.18
N VAL A 55 -8.18 -11.09 -10.73
CA VAL A 55 -8.70 -10.93 -9.37
C VAL A 55 -10.14 -11.43 -9.31
N ARG A 56 -10.39 -12.42 -8.43
CA ARG A 56 -11.73 -12.96 -8.16
C ARG A 56 -12.46 -12.12 -7.14
N TYR A 57 -11.76 -11.79 -6.06
CA TYR A 57 -12.28 -11.04 -4.93
C TYR A 57 -11.30 -9.96 -4.50
N LEU A 58 -11.79 -8.74 -4.27
CA LEU A 58 -11.00 -7.61 -3.81
C LEU A 58 -11.55 -7.10 -2.48
N VAL A 59 -10.68 -6.99 -1.49
CA VAL A 59 -10.96 -6.28 -0.24
C VAL A 59 -10.09 -5.04 -0.15
N ASN A 60 -10.72 -3.89 0.04
CA ASN A 60 -10.07 -2.60 0.17
C ASN A 60 -10.15 -2.09 1.60
N PHE A 61 -9.07 -1.44 2.05
CA PHE A 61 -9.03 -0.69 3.30
C PHE A 61 -8.60 0.75 3.02
N GLU A 62 -9.48 1.72 3.29
CA GLU A 62 -9.19 3.14 3.11
C GLU A 62 -10.04 3.98 4.08
N PRO A 63 -9.43 4.54 5.15
CA PRO A 63 -10.17 5.30 6.16
C PRO A 63 -10.87 6.56 5.63
N ASN A 64 -10.36 7.14 4.54
CA ASN A 64 -10.81 8.43 4.03
C ASN A 64 -11.74 8.34 2.81
N ASP A 65 -12.00 7.16 2.27
CA ASP A 65 -12.80 7.02 1.05
C ASP A 65 -14.11 6.25 1.28
N LYS A 66 -15.16 6.68 0.57
CA LYS A 66 -16.45 5.98 0.55
C LYS A 66 -16.49 5.07 -0.66
N ILE A 67 -15.94 3.90 -0.53
CA ILE A 67 -15.96 2.92 -1.62
C ILE A 67 -17.28 2.15 -1.59
N LYS A 68 -17.84 1.89 -2.76
CA LYS A 68 -19.08 1.12 -2.92
C LYS A 68 -18.79 -0.37 -2.91
N GLU A 69 -19.55 -1.12 -2.12
CA GLU A 69 -19.53 -2.58 -2.17
C GLU A 69 -20.22 -3.09 -3.45
N THR A 70 -19.62 -4.11 -4.05
CA THR A 70 -20.20 -4.92 -5.13
C THR A 70 -20.09 -6.40 -4.78
N LYS A 71 -20.65 -7.30 -5.61
CA LYS A 71 -20.58 -8.74 -5.37
C LYS A 71 -19.14 -9.26 -5.08
N ASN A 72 -18.14 -8.67 -5.72
CA ASN A 72 -16.75 -9.13 -5.66
C ASN A 72 -15.78 -8.08 -5.06
N ILE A 73 -16.29 -6.98 -4.55
CA ILE A 73 -15.50 -5.93 -3.90
C ILE A 73 -16.13 -5.60 -2.56
N THR A 74 -15.33 -5.67 -1.52
CA THR A 74 -15.70 -5.17 -0.19
C THR A 74 -14.73 -4.08 0.23
N THR A 75 -15.26 -3.04 0.84
CA THR A 75 -14.44 -1.96 1.40
C THR A 75 -14.71 -1.79 2.88
N PHE A 76 -13.63 -1.66 3.63
CA PHE A 76 -13.63 -1.28 5.02
C PHE A 76 -13.13 0.16 5.17
N ASN A 77 -13.97 1.03 5.73
CA ASN A 77 -13.59 2.40 6.11
C ASN A 77 -12.95 2.41 7.50
N THR A 78 -11.83 1.73 7.63
CA THR A 78 -11.10 1.59 8.90
C THR A 78 -9.60 1.53 8.63
N ALA A 79 -8.80 1.88 9.63
CA ALA A 79 -7.38 1.65 9.61
C ALA A 79 -7.05 0.23 10.08
N VAL A 80 -6.09 -0.39 9.41
CA VAL A 80 -5.53 -1.68 9.81
C VAL A 80 -4.29 -1.45 10.67
N TRP A 81 -4.16 -2.22 11.76
CA TRP A 81 -3.07 -2.10 12.72
C TRP A 81 -2.72 -3.45 13.36
N SER A 82 -1.69 -3.46 14.22
CA SER A 82 -1.24 -4.68 14.91
C SER A 82 -2.19 -5.17 16.02
N LYS A 83 -3.06 -4.30 16.53
CA LYS A 83 -4.07 -4.60 17.57
C LYS A 83 -5.28 -3.68 17.46
N GLU A 84 -6.34 -4.03 18.14
CA GLU A 84 -7.53 -3.19 18.25
C GLU A 84 -7.28 -2.08 19.26
N GLU A 85 -7.21 -0.83 18.77
CA GLU A 85 -7.00 0.36 19.59
C GLU A 85 -7.41 1.64 18.86
N GLU A 86 -7.65 2.71 19.60
CA GLU A 86 -7.81 4.05 19.05
C GLU A 86 -6.44 4.71 18.84
N LYS A 87 -6.20 5.30 17.67
CA LYS A 87 -4.95 6.01 17.34
C LYS A 87 -5.22 7.38 16.76
N ASP A 88 -4.22 8.25 16.88
CA ASP A 88 -4.19 9.50 16.14
C ASP A 88 -3.88 9.24 14.66
N PHE A 89 -4.69 9.80 13.77
CA PHE A 89 -4.45 9.82 12.35
C PHE A 89 -4.16 11.25 11.90
N TYR A 90 -2.97 11.46 11.33
CA TYR A 90 -2.48 12.76 10.92
C TYR A 90 -2.77 13.01 9.44
N ILE A 91 -3.62 13.99 9.16
CA ILE A 91 -3.95 14.42 7.80
C ILE A 91 -3.04 15.60 7.46
N TYR A 92 -2.26 15.43 6.40
CA TYR A 92 -1.28 16.42 5.97
C TYR A 92 -1.78 17.27 4.79
N LYS A 93 -1.13 18.45 4.59
CA LYS A 93 -1.43 19.40 3.50
C LYS A 93 -1.02 18.89 2.10
N GLY A 94 -0.55 17.67 1.97
CA GLY A 94 -0.30 17.02 0.69
C GLY A 94 -1.56 17.03 -0.19
N PHE A 95 -1.36 16.92 -1.51
CA PHE A 95 -2.47 16.89 -2.45
C PHE A 95 -3.49 15.80 -2.06
N ARG A 96 -4.73 16.20 -1.72
CA ARG A 96 -5.79 15.30 -1.25
C ARG A 96 -5.40 14.44 -0.03
N GLY A 97 -4.56 14.97 0.86
CA GLY A 97 -4.13 14.25 2.03
C GLY A 97 -3.07 13.17 1.78
N THR A 98 -2.41 13.16 0.59
CA THR A 98 -1.29 12.24 0.35
C THR A 98 -0.22 12.38 1.40
N GLY A 99 0.27 11.24 1.91
CA GLY A 99 1.21 11.19 3.03
C GLY A 99 0.52 11.21 4.40
N SER A 100 -0.82 11.20 4.49
CA SER A 100 -1.53 11.01 5.77
C SER A 100 -1.22 9.64 6.35
N SER A 101 -1.05 9.56 7.67
CA SER A 101 -0.51 8.38 8.35
C SER A 101 -0.95 8.33 9.81
N LEU A 102 -0.79 7.15 10.42
CA LEU A 102 -0.81 6.95 11.88
C LEU A 102 0.47 7.48 12.56
N PHE A 103 1.47 7.84 11.78
CA PHE A 103 2.76 8.38 12.25
C PHE A 103 2.93 9.85 11.92
N GLN A 104 3.62 10.56 12.80
CA GLN A 104 4.00 11.95 12.55
C GLN A 104 5.18 12.03 11.59
N GLN A 105 5.16 13.03 10.69
CA GLN A 105 6.32 13.37 9.86
C GLN A 105 7.52 13.74 10.73
N ASN A 106 8.71 13.26 10.37
CA ASN A 106 9.94 13.46 11.13
C ASN A 106 10.66 14.76 10.71
N TYR A 107 10.10 15.88 11.15
CA TYR A 107 10.62 17.22 10.81
C TYR A 107 12.08 17.43 11.19
N ASN A 108 12.48 16.97 12.38
CA ASN A 108 13.84 17.14 12.86
C ASN A 108 14.84 16.41 11.96
N TYR A 109 14.57 15.14 11.68
CA TYR A 109 15.41 14.35 10.79
C TYR A 109 15.57 15.01 9.41
N VAL A 110 14.46 15.44 8.81
CA VAL A 110 14.52 16.08 7.48
C VAL A 110 15.22 17.43 7.53
N LYS A 111 15.01 18.24 8.57
CA LYS A 111 15.68 19.53 8.75
C LYS A 111 17.20 19.35 8.86
N ASP A 112 17.63 18.42 9.70
CA ASP A 112 19.05 18.21 10.00
C ASP A 112 19.80 17.58 8.80
N ASN A 113 19.10 16.85 7.94
CA ASN A 113 19.68 16.17 6.79
C ASN A 113 19.26 16.78 5.43
N PHE A 114 18.61 17.96 5.41
CA PHE A 114 17.96 18.49 4.22
C PHE A 114 18.90 18.66 3.02
N LEU A 115 20.12 19.11 3.24
CA LEU A 115 21.09 19.33 2.16
C LEU A 115 21.40 18.05 1.39
N GLU A 116 21.56 16.92 2.10
CA GLU A 116 21.81 15.62 1.45
C GLU A 116 20.54 14.99 0.89
N LEU A 117 19.43 15.10 1.60
CA LEU A 117 18.15 14.56 1.15
C LEU A 117 17.65 15.25 -0.12
N SER A 118 17.80 16.57 -0.20
CA SER A 118 17.31 17.35 -1.35
C SER A 118 18.05 17.05 -2.66
N LYS A 119 19.24 16.45 -2.61
CA LYS A 119 19.96 15.97 -3.80
C LYS A 119 19.30 14.76 -4.44
N LYS A 120 18.40 14.07 -3.73
CA LYS A 120 17.74 12.84 -4.17
C LYS A 120 16.33 13.13 -4.66
N GLY A 121 15.98 12.59 -5.82
CA GLY A 121 14.64 12.67 -6.40
C GLY A 121 14.29 14.04 -6.99
N SER A 122 13.02 14.42 -6.84
CA SER A 122 12.51 15.67 -7.41
C SER A 122 12.79 16.86 -6.51
N GLN A 123 13.57 17.83 -7.01
CA GLN A 123 13.83 19.10 -6.33
C GLN A 123 12.54 19.85 -5.96
N LYS A 124 11.51 19.79 -6.81
CA LYS A 124 10.20 20.39 -6.53
C LYS A 124 9.53 19.75 -5.33
N LEU A 125 9.61 18.42 -5.19
CA LEU A 125 9.06 17.71 -4.03
C LEU A 125 9.88 18.01 -2.77
N ALA A 126 11.20 18.05 -2.86
CA ALA A 126 12.08 18.40 -1.76
C ALA A 126 11.77 19.82 -1.21
N ASN A 127 11.79 20.84 -2.07
CA ASN A 127 11.56 22.22 -1.68
C ASN A 127 10.17 22.48 -1.09
N SER A 128 9.17 21.69 -1.49
CA SER A 128 7.80 21.82 -0.98
C SER A 128 7.50 20.93 0.23
N TRP A 129 8.45 20.10 0.67
CA TRP A 129 8.18 19.07 1.68
C TRP A 129 7.66 19.66 3.00
N PHE A 130 8.35 20.62 3.58
CA PHE A 130 7.95 21.25 4.87
C PHE A 130 6.54 21.85 4.82
N LYS A 131 6.13 22.41 3.68
CA LYS A 131 4.77 22.93 3.50
C LYS A 131 3.74 21.81 3.42
N ARG A 132 4.03 20.75 2.62
CA ARG A 132 3.11 19.65 2.40
C ARG A 132 2.95 18.74 3.62
N SER A 133 3.99 18.67 4.45
CA SER A 133 4.06 17.85 5.66
C SER A 133 3.49 18.54 6.90
N GLN A 134 2.94 19.76 6.76
CA GLN A 134 2.21 20.37 7.86
C GLN A 134 0.91 19.61 8.14
N VAL A 135 0.65 19.34 9.41
CA VAL A 135 -0.62 18.73 9.85
C VAL A 135 -1.75 19.69 9.55
N LEU A 136 -2.72 19.26 8.78
CA LEU A 136 -3.96 19.97 8.52
C LEU A 136 -4.99 19.66 9.62
N LYS A 137 -5.06 18.39 10.01
CA LYS A 137 -6.00 17.89 11.02
C LYS A 137 -5.43 16.62 11.65
N THR A 138 -5.63 16.46 12.95
CA THR A 138 -5.48 15.18 13.66
C THR A 138 -6.87 14.71 14.04
N GLN A 139 -7.15 13.44 13.82
CA GLN A 139 -8.42 12.81 14.22
C GLN A 139 -8.14 11.46 14.86
N LYS A 140 -8.96 11.10 15.85
CA LYS A 140 -8.96 9.76 16.41
C LYS A 140 -9.64 8.81 15.44
N ILE A 141 -9.03 7.66 15.19
CA ILE A 141 -9.62 6.60 14.41
C ILE A 141 -9.50 5.26 15.14
N GLN A 142 -10.56 4.45 15.05
CA GLN A 142 -10.52 3.09 15.54
C GLN A 142 -9.74 2.22 14.55
N CYS A 143 -8.68 1.58 15.06
CA CYS A 143 -7.89 0.61 14.29
C CYS A 143 -8.31 -0.82 14.67
N ASN A 144 -8.12 -1.76 13.76
CA ASN A 144 -8.35 -3.17 14.01
C ASN A 144 -7.31 -4.03 13.29
N THR A 145 -7.18 -5.29 13.68
CA THR A 145 -6.24 -6.21 13.03
C THR A 145 -6.79 -6.69 11.70
N LEU A 146 -5.87 -6.98 10.77
CA LEU A 146 -6.24 -7.56 9.48
C LEU A 146 -6.96 -8.90 9.66
N ASP A 147 -6.45 -9.73 10.58
CA ASP A 147 -7.05 -11.02 10.90
C ASP A 147 -8.50 -10.88 11.36
N ASN A 148 -8.81 -9.99 12.31
CA ASN A 148 -10.17 -9.79 12.81
C ASN A 148 -11.11 -9.30 11.69
N LEU A 149 -10.67 -8.32 10.91
CA LEU A 149 -11.49 -7.72 9.84
C LEU A 149 -11.81 -8.71 8.72
N ILE A 150 -10.82 -9.51 8.34
CA ILE A 150 -10.99 -10.47 7.25
C ILE A 150 -11.70 -11.74 7.72
N LEU A 151 -11.26 -12.36 8.83
CA LEU A 151 -11.77 -13.66 9.22
C LEU A 151 -13.21 -13.59 9.74
N ASN A 152 -13.63 -12.47 10.32
CA ASN A 152 -15.02 -12.27 10.72
C ASN A 152 -16.00 -12.20 9.53
N LYS A 153 -15.54 -11.71 8.38
CA LYS A 153 -16.40 -11.52 7.19
C LYS A 153 -16.18 -12.59 6.11
N PHE A 154 -15.01 -13.21 6.08
CA PHE A 154 -14.56 -14.12 5.00
C PHE A 154 -13.89 -15.38 5.55
N SER A 155 -14.51 -16.02 6.55
CA SER A 155 -13.97 -17.22 7.20
C SER A 155 -13.71 -18.39 6.23
N ASP A 156 -14.39 -18.41 5.08
CA ASP A 156 -14.30 -19.41 4.02
C ASP A 156 -13.29 -19.09 2.92
N LYS A 157 -12.58 -17.93 3.00
CA LYS A 157 -11.69 -17.46 1.93
C LYS A 157 -10.26 -17.30 2.39
N ASN A 158 -9.34 -17.80 1.57
CA ASN A 158 -7.94 -17.45 1.65
C ASN A 158 -7.65 -16.27 0.72
N PHE A 159 -6.77 -15.38 1.14
CA PHE A 159 -6.31 -14.26 0.32
C PHE A 159 -4.89 -14.53 -0.16
N ASP A 160 -4.70 -14.45 -1.47
CA ASP A 160 -3.49 -14.89 -2.15
C ASP A 160 -2.43 -13.79 -2.23
N PHE A 161 -2.88 -12.53 -2.30
CA PHE A 161 -1.97 -11.40 -2.48
C PHE A 161 -2.45 -10.16 -1.70
N ILE A 162 -1.50 -9.46 -1.08
CA ILE A 162 -1.78 -8.25 -0.30
C ILE A 162 -0.88 -7.12 -0.79
N LYS A 163 -1.48 -5.97 -1.11
CA LYS A 163 -0.76 -4.70 -1.26
C LYS A 163 -0.93 -3.86 -0.01
N ILE A 164 0.15 -3.26 0.47
CA ILE A 164 0.12 -2.31 1.59
C ILE A 164 0.90 -1.06 1.21
N ASP A 165 0.21 0.08 1.30
CA ASP A 165 0.76 1.42 1.13
C ASP A 165 0.11 2.30 2.22
N ALA A 166 0.61 2.15 3.44
CA ALA A 166 0.01 2.72 4.64
C ALA A 166 0.91 3.77 5.33
N GLN A 167 1.88 4.28 4.56
CA GLN A 167 2.73 5.40 4.93
C GLN A 167 3.43 5.20 6.29
N GLY A 168 4.11 4.05 6.44
CA GLY A 168 4.93 3.67 7.58
C GLY A 168 4.30 2.63 8.51
N ALA A 169 3.02 2.26 8.31
CA ALA A 169 2.32 1.29 9.14
C ALA A 169 2.46 -0.18 8.66
N GLU A 170 3.25 -0.43 7.63
CA GLU A 170 3.31 -1.71 6.92
C GLU A 170 3.63 -2.88 7.87
N LEU A 171 4.66 -2.74 8.73
CA LEU A 171 5.04 -3.80 9.67
C LEU A 171 3.97 -4.06 10.74
N ASP A 172 3.35 -3.01 11.26
CA ASP A 172 2.28 -3.16 12.25
C ASP A 172 1.05 -3.84 11.65
N ILE A 173 0.71 -3.51 10.41
CA ILE A 173 -0.37 -4.18 9.66
C ILE A 173 -0.06 -5.66 9.48
N LEU A 174 1.17 -6.00 9.07
CA LEU A 174 1.62 -7.38 8.90
C LEU A 174 1.53 -8.17 10.22
N LYS A 175 1.94 -7.57 11.34
CA LYS A 175 1.81 -8.18 12.68
C LYS A 175 0.36 -8.43 13.08
N GLY A 176 -0.57 -7.61 12.61
CA GLY A 176 -2.01 -7.81 12.82
C GLY A 176 -2.68 -8.81 11.86
N GLY A 177 -1.92 -9.40 10.95
CA GLY A 177 -2.40 -10.29 9.88
C GLY A 177 -1.74 -11.67 9.84
N ASP A 178 -1.22 -12.16 10.95
CA ASP A 178 -0.44 -13.41 11.00
C ASP A 178 -1.17 -14.62 10.38
N ARG A 179 -2.47 -14.78 10.67
CA ARG A 179 -3.27 -15.88 10.12
C ARG A 179 -3.52 -15.74 8.61
N ILE A 180 -3.75 -14.51 8.15
CA ILE A 180 -3.91 -14.22 6.72
C ILE A 180 -2.60 -14.43 5.99
N LEU A 181 -1.46 -13.99 6.57
CA LEU A 181 -0.12 -14.18 6.00
C LEU A 181 0.25 -15.64 5.83
N ASN A 182 -0.21 -16.55 6.68
CA ASN A 182 0.07 -17.99 6.56
C ASN A 182 -0.39 -18.56 5.21
N ASN A 183 -1.52 -18.07 4.69
CA ASN A 183 -2.09 -18.53 3.41
C ASN A 183 -1.78 -17.59 2.23
N CYS A 184 -1.12 -16.47 2.48
CA CYS A 184 -0.76 -15.49 1.47
C CYS A 184 0.46 -15.95 0.67
N ILE A 185 0.41 -15.77 -0.65
CA ILE A 185 1.47 -16.16 -1.60
C ILE A 185 2.45 -15.01 -1.82
N GLY A 186 1.96 -13.77 -1.85
CA GLY A 186 2.80 -12.63 -2.15
C GLY A 186 2.30 -11.32 -1.58
N LEU A 187 3.25 -10.40 -1.45
CA LEU A 187 3.04 -9.05 -0.92
C LEU A 187 3.64 -8.01 -1.86
N HIS A 188 2.97 -6.87 -1.99
CA HIS A 188 3.51 -5.65 -2.57
C HIS A 188 3.48 -4.55 -1.51
N LEU A 189 4.65 -4.13 -1.04
CA LEU A 189 4.79 -3.17 0.05
C LEU A 189 5.53 -1.92 -0.43
N GLU A 190 5.02 -0.74 -0.07
CA GLU A 190 5.74 0.53 -0.21
C GLU A 190 6.56 0.78 1.06
N LEU A 191 7.87 0.51 1.03
CA LEU A 191 8.72 0.51 2.22
C LEU A 191 9.66 1.71 2.25
N PHE A 192 9.77 2.34 3.42
CA PHE A 192 10.70 3.43 3.67
C PHE A 192 12.13 2.92 3.84
N THR A 193 13.09 3.68 3.30
CA THR A 193 14.54 3.45 3.46
C THR A 193 15.19 4.50 4.34
N ILE A 194 14.45 5.55 4.69
CA ILE A 194 14.85 6.61 5.63
C ILE A 194 13.68 6.95 6.55
N PRO A 195 13.91 7.40 7.79
CA PRO A 195 12.85 7.65 8.77
C PRO A 195 12.12 8.97 8.49
N LEU A 196 11.36 9.01 7.38
CA LEU A 196 10.59 10.19 6.97
C LEU A 196 9.42 10.48 7.92
N TYR A 197 8.93 9.48 8.62
CA TYR A 197 8.04 9.58 9.76
C TYR A 197 8.78 9.16 11.03
N LYS A 198 8.32 9.60 12.19
CA LYS A 198 8.89 9.21 13.48
C LYS A 198 8.58 7.74 13.77
N ASP A 199 9.58 7.05 14.26
CA ASP A 199 9.46 5.68 14.81
C ASP A 199 8.88 4.63 13.84
N ILE A 200 8.95 4.87 12.52
CA ILE A 200 8.54 3.89 11.53
C ILE A 200 9.59 2.80 11.34
N PRO A 201 9.17 1.57 11.13
CA PRO A 201 10.08 0.51 10.67
C PRO A 201 10.57 0.80 9.25
N LEU A 202 11.84 0.52 9.01
CA LEU A 202 12.45 0.65 7.69
C LEU A 202 12.49 -0.69 6.96
N LEU A 203 12.77 -0.66 5.66
CA LEU A 203 12.83 -1.85 4.80
C LEU A 203 13.57 -3.04 5.40
N PRO A 204 14.79 -2.91 6.00
CA PRO A 204 15.49 -4.08 6.56
C PRO A 204 14.72 -4.77 7.71
N GLU A 205 14.01 -4.01 8.53
CA GLU A 205 13.22 -4.55 9.64
C GLU A 205 12.00 -5.32 9.13
N VAL A 206 11.33 -4.79 8.11
CA VAL A 206 10.19 -5.45 7.46
C VAL A 206 10.64 -6.71 6.74
N GLU A 207 11.78 -6.65 6.03
CA GLU A 207 12.37 -7.79 5.33
C GLU A 207 12.74 -8.91 6.30
N SER A 208 13.36 -8.59 7.45
CA SER A 208 13.69 -9.55 8.50
C SER A 208 12.42 -10.26 9.00
N TYR A 209 11.38 -9.51 9.38
CA TYR A 209 10.12 -10.07 9.85
C TYR A 209 9.48 -11.00 8.81
N LEU A 210 9.46 -10.59 7.54
CA LEU A 210 8.85 -11.37 6.47
C LEU A 210 9.66 -12.63 6.14
N SER A 211 10.98 -12.58 6.26
CA SER A 211 11.85 -13.75 6.11
C SER A 211 11.49 -14.86 7.11
N GLU A 212 11.22 -14.49 8.37
CA GLU A 212 10.76 -15.44 9.41
C GLU A 212 9.39 -16.07 9.10
N LYS A 213 8.57 -15.38 8.30
CA LYS A 213 7.25 -15.86 7.82
C LYS A 213 7.34 -16.62 6.48
N GLY A 214 8.54 -16.91 5.99
CA GLY A 214 8.77 -17.67 4.75
C GLY A 214 8.69 -16.85 3.45
N PHE A 215 8.55 -15.53 3.53
CA PHE A 215 8.61 -14.68 2.36
C PHE A 215 10.05 -14.31 2.00
N LYS A 216 10.32 -14.20 0.70
CA LYS A 216 11.59 -13.71 0.16
C LYS A 216 11.35 -12.42 -0.62
N LEU A 217 12.22 -11.42 -0.45
CA LEU A 217 12.25 -10.24 -1.31
C LEU A 217 12.73 -10.66 -2.70
N ILE A 218 11.84 -10.59 -3.69
CA ILE A 218 12.12 -11.05 -5.05
C ILE A 218 12.40 -9.87 -5.99
N LYS A 219 11.73 -8.74 -5.76
CA LYS A 219 11.91 -7.55 -6.60
C LYS A 219 11.82 -6.30 -5.74
N LYS A 220 12.84 -5.45 -5.84
CA LYS A 220 12.82 -4.08 -5.32
C LYS A 220 12.83 -3.13 -6.50
N MET A 221 11.80 -2.32 -6.64
CA MET A 221 11.71 -1.32 -7.70
C MET A 221 12.57 -0.11 -7.35
N GLY A 222 12.83 0.74 -8.36
CA GLY A 222 13.64 1.94 -8.15
C GLY A 222 13.04 2.88 -7.09
N PRO A 223 13.89 3.64 -6.40
CA PRO A 223 13.45 4.52 -5.33
C PRO A 223 12.54 5.64 -5.88
N HIS A 224 11.54 6.01 -5.09
CA HIS A 224 10.58 7.05 -5.42
C HIS A 224 10.18 7.88 -4.17
N GLY A 225 9.13 8.68 -4.30
CA GLY A 225 8.70 9.58 -3.25
C GLY A 225 9.59 10.82 -3.09
N THR A 226 9.32 11.62 -2.05
CA THR A 226 10.17 12.76 -1.71
C THR A 226 11.50 12.23 -1.17
N PHE A 227 12.61 12.77 -1.63
CA PHE A 227 13.97 12.35 -1.25
C PHE A 227 14.34 10.93 -1.67
N HIS A 228 13.61 10.30 -2.60
CA HIS A 228 13.74 8.87 -2.91
C HIS A 228 13.65 8.00 -1.63
N SER A 229 12.70 8.33 -0.78
CA SER A 229 12.56 7.75 0.56
C SER A 229 11.95 6.36 0.60
N GLN A 230 11.36 5.89 -0.52
CA GLN A 230 10.54 4.69 -0.57
C GLN A 230 10.92 3.80 -1.75
N ASN A 231 10.69 2.50 -1.58
CA ASN A 231 10.75 1.51 -2.66
C ASN A 231 9.48 0.65 -2.63
N ASP A 232 8.95 0.33 -3.80
CA ASP A 232 8.00 -0.76 -3.96
C ASP A 232 8.76 -2.09 -3.93
N CYS A 233 8.37 -2.97 -3.02
CA CYS A 233 9.00 -4.25 -2.75
C CYS A 233 8.02 -5.39 -2.94
N ILE A 234 8.41 -6.42 -3.71
CA ILE A 234 7.62 -7.62 -3.95
C ILE A 234 8.23 -8.77 -3.19
N PHE A 235 7.46 -9.33 -2.26
CA PHE A 235 7.84 -10.52 -1.49
C PHE A 235 6.97 -11.70 -1.92
N LEU A 236 7.55 -12.89 -2.03
CA LEU A 236 6.83 -14.11 -2.41
C LEU A 236 7.25 -15.29 -1.52
N LYS A 237 6.29 -16.19 -1.24
CA LYS A 237 6.56 -17.56 -0.76
C LYS A 237 6.79 -18.46 -1.97
N LEU A 238 7.99 -19.01 -2.09
CA LEU A 238 8.39 -19.78 -3.28
C LEU A 238 7.88 -21.22 -3.28
N ASP A 239 7.39 -21.70 -2.15
CA ASP A 239 6.77 -23.00 -1.93
C ASP A 239 5.22 -22.98 -2.07
N ALA A 240 4.66 -21.85 -2.45
CA ALA A 240 3.22 -21.69 -2.65
C ALA A 240 2.72 -22.36 -3.93
N ASP A 241 1.40 -22.36 -4.15
CA ASP A 241 0.74 -22.88 -5.36
C ASP A 241 1.45 -22.42 -6.64
N PRO A 242 2.00 -23.36 -7.46
CA PRO A 242 2.84 -22.99 -8.60
C PRO A 242 2.12 -22.21 -9.68
N MET A 243 0.82 -22.47 -9.88
CA MET A 243 0.02 -21.77 -10.91
C MET A 243 -0.22 -20.32 -10.51
N LYS A 244 -0.62 -20.06 -9.27
CA LYS A 244 -0.84 -18.72 -8.74
C LYS A 244 0.47 -17.94 -8.63
N LEU A 245 1.53 -18.61 -8.17
CA LEU A 245 2.88 -18.03 -8.09
C LEU A 245 3.39 -17.60 -9.47
N THR A 246 3.25 -18.45 -10.49
CA THR A 246 3.60 -18.13 -11.88
C THR A 246 2.81 -16.93 -12.40
N LEU A 247 1.51 -16.89 -12.10
CA LEU A 247 0.67 -15.76 -12.50
C LEU A 247 1.13 -14.45 -11.88
N ILE A 248 1.44 -14.45 -10.57
CA ILE A 248 1.94 -13.26 -9.86
C ILE A 248 3.29 -12.82 -10.44
N LYS A 249 4.21 -13.77 -10.69
CA LYS A 249 5.51 -13.48 -11.32
C LYS A 249 5.35 -12.82 -12.69
N ASN A 250 4.45 -13.33 -13.52
CA ASN A 250 4.17 -12.74 -14.84
C ASN A 250 3.61 -11.32 -14.73
N ILE A 251 2.68 -11.06 -13.80
CA ILE A 251 2.13 -9.73 -13.56
C ILE A 251 3.23 -8.72 -13.21
N TYR A 252 4.20 -9.12 -12.39
CA TYR A 252 5.32 -8.27 -11.98
C TYR A 252 6.55 -8.36 -12.90
N GLN A 253 6.50 -9.15 -13.99
CA GLN A 253 7.62 -9.37 -14.91
C GLN A 253 8.88 -9.84 -14.17
N ILE A 254 8.72 -10.87 -13.33
CA ILE A 254 9.78 -11.50 -12.55
C ILE A 254 10.25 -12.75 -13.29
N ASN A 255 11.47 -12.72 -13.81
CA ASN A 255 12.14 -13.85 -14.47
C ASN A 255 13.07 -14.53 -13.47
N PHE A 256 13.09 -15.86 -13.46
CA PHE A 256 14.10 -16.70 -12.80
C PHE A 256 14.70 -17.63 -13.83
#